data_8eb8e9f5ba646608f0eebed1dca315e4
#
_entry.id   8eb8e9f5ba646608f0eebed1dca315e4
#
_cell.length_a   1.000
_cell.length_b   1.000
_cell.length_c   1.000
_cell.angle_alpha   90.00
_cell.angle_beta   90.00
_cell.angle_gamma   90.00
#
_symmetry.space_group_name_H-M   'P 1'
#
loop_
_entity.id
_entity.type
_entity.pdbx_description
1 polymer ?
#
loop_
_entity_poly.entity_id
_entity_poly.type
_entity_poly.pdbx_seq_one_letter_code
_entity_poly.pdbx_strand_id
1 'polypeptide(L)'
;MLAKRTPALIFVCVITLSYYGFIRWKHKYDRPWAYATDHAAPLLVGKWQGRFNDPDGISKQIDLDITEPEVDDDILNQSKSRGRRGNRSLNFTGSAVITSRLGTEKNRLEGKLATPEGHEIAGLNFIPVNEKEQIRESFNVADTEPDGLWQGDSIQLKLVFNYITKTGSAFSSSGDARFHKHAPVTLYRKNP
;
A
#
# COMPACT_ATOMS: atom_id res chain seq x y z
N MET A 1 38.46 41.08 -1.85
CA MET A 1 37.86 40.41 -0.66
C MET A 1 36.98 39.18 -0.95
N LEU A 2 36.92 38.68 -2.17
CA LEU A 2 36.10 37.51 -2.55
C LEU A 2 36.77 36.12 -2.31
N ALA A 3 38.10 36.05 -2.27
CA ALA A 3 38.83 34.78 -2.21
C ALA A 3 38.70 33.95 -0.90
N LYS A 4 38.22 34.53 0.20
CA LYS A 4 38.09 33.85 1.49
C LYS A 4 36.74 33.15 1.69
N ARG A 5 35.72 33.37 0.83
CA ARG A 5 34.38 32.78 0.99
C ARG A 5 34.19 31.45 0.24
N THR A 6 35.02 31.18 -0.75
CA THR A 6 34.96 29.98 -1.60
C THR A 6 35.10 28.66 -0.83
N PRO A 7 36.08 28.47 0.10
CA PRO A 7 36.22 27.19 0.80
C PRO A 7 35.05 26.90 1.75
N ALA A 8 34.48 27.92 2.39
CA ALA A 8 33.31 27.72 3.25
C ALA A 8 32.06 27.30 2.45
N LEU A 9 31.88 27.85 1.26
CA LEU A 9 30.74 27.50 0.39
C LEU A 9 30.87 26.06 -0.15
N ILE A 10 32.09 25.65 -0.55
CA ILE A 10 32.38 24.28 -0.95
C ILE A 10 32.10 23.31 0.20
N PHE A 11 32.54 23.63 1.41
CA PHE A 11 32.31 22.80 2.60
C PHE A 11 30.81 22.62 2.89
N VAL A 12 30.01 23.68 2.83
CA VAL A 12 28.55 23.62 2.99
C VAL A 12 27.91 22.74 1.91
N CYS A 13 28.32 22.89 0.64
CA CYS A 13 27.82 22.06 -0.44
C CYS A 13 28.13 20.58 -0.22
N VAL A 14 29.34 20.24 0.20
CA VAL A 14 29.76 18.85 0.48
C VAL A 14 28.92 18.26 1.62
N ILE A 15 28.71 18.99 2.70
CA ILE A 15 27.87 18.54 3.82
C ILE A 15 26.42 18.30 3.35
N THR A 16 25.86 19.23 2.59
CA THR A 16 24.47 19.13 2.10
C THR A 16 24.30 17.92 1.18
N LEU A 17 25.23 17.72 0.23
CA LEU A 17 25.21 16.57 -0.68
C LEU A 17 25.40 15.23 0.08
N SER A 18 26.31 15.19 1.05
CA SER A 18 26.53 14.00 1.88
C SER A 18 25.29 13.68 2.72
N TYR A 19 24.65 14.69 3.30
CA TYR A 19 23.41 14.52 4.07
C TYR A 19 22.27 14.01 3.20
N TYR A 20 22.09 14.57 1.99
CA TYR A 20 21.07 14.13 1.05
C TYR A 20 21.33 12.69 0.54
N GLY A 21 22.59 12.36 0.25
CA GLY A 21 23.00 11.01 -0.12
C GLY A 21 22.72 9.99 1.00
N PHE A 22 23.02 10.37 2.25
CA PHE A 22 22.75 9.55 3.42
C PHE A 22 21.25 9.29 3.62
N ILE A 23 20.41 10.33 3.48
CA ILE A 23 18.95 10.18 3.59
C ILE A 23 18.43 9.20 2.53
N ARG A 24 18.85 9.34 1.26
CA ARG A 24 18.46 8.44 0.18
C ARG A 24 18.92 7.00 0.40
N TRP A 25 20.15 6.83 0.85
CA TRP A 25 20.67 5.52 1.18
C TRP A 25 19.90 4.87 2.33
N LYS A 26 19.68 5.62 3.42
CA LYS A 26 18.89 5.18 4.56
C LYS A 26 17.46 4.81 4.18
N HIS A 27 16.82 5.62 3.34
CA HIS A 27 15.47 5.35 2.85
C HIS A 27 15.35 4.00 2.16
N LYS A 28 16.32 3.66 1.30
CA LYS A 28 16.37 2.37 0.62
C LYS A 28 16.71 1.23 1.57
N TYR A 29 17.65 1.44 2.47
CA TYR A 29 18.09 0.44 3.45
C TYR A 29 16.95 0.04 4.41
N ASP A 30 16.14 0.99 4.82
CA ASP A 30 15.01 0.76 5.73
C ASP A 30 13.81 0.07 5.03
N ARG A 31 13.87 -0.15 3.70
CA ARG A 31 12.77 -0.72 2.90
C ARG A 31 13.22 -1.84 1.95
N PRO A 32 13.70 -2.96 2.48
CA PRO A 32 14.15 -4.08 1.65
C PRO A 32 13.04 -4.68 0.78
N TRP A 33 11.79 -4.54 1.19
CA TRP A 33 10.61 -4.97 0.44
C TRP A 33 10.35 -4.17 -0.85
N ALA A 34 10.90 -2.95 -0.96
CA ALA A 34 10.79 -2.09 -2.14
C ALA A 34 12.09 -2.03 -2.95
N TYR A 35 13.26 -2.19 -2.27
CA TYR A 35 14.57 -2.00 -2.86
C TYR A 35 15.49 -3.16 -2.47
N ALA A 36 15.60 -4.15 -3.32
CA ALA A 36 16.59 -5.21 -3.10
C ALA A 36 17.95 -4.84 -3.72
N THR A 37 19.01 -5.17 -3.01
CA THR A 37 20.37 -5.10 -3.55
C THR A 37 20.62 -6.27 -4.50
N ASP A 38 19.97 -7.40 -4.24
CA ASP A 38 19.98 -8.58 -5.12
C ASP A 38 18.82 -8.46 -6.13
N HIS A 39 19.15 -8.44 -7.40
CA HIS A 39 18.16 -8.38 -8.49
C HIS A 39 17.27 -9.64 -8.58
N ALA A 40 17.67 -10.73 -7.96
CA ALA A 40 16.88 -11.96 -7.89
C ALA A 40 15.91 -12.00 -6.70
N ALA A 41 16.05 -11.07 -5.73
CA ALA A 41 15.16 -11.02 -4.58
C ALA A 41 13.76 -10.53 -4.98
N PRO A 42 12.70 -11.20 -4.54
CA PRO A 42 11.35 -10.75 -4.81
C PRO A 42 11.09 -9.41 -4.12
N LEU A 43 10.43 -8.49 -4.82
CA LEU A 43 9.98 -7.21 -4.27
C LEU A 43 8.47 -7.22 -4.08
N LEU A 44 7.96 -6.54 -3.06
CA LEU A 44 6.53 -6.33 -2.90
C LEU A 44 5.99 -5.32 -3.93
N VAL A 45 6.81 -4.33 -4.28
CA VAL A 45 6.50 -3.34 -5.32
C VAL A 45 6.26 -4.00 -6.67
N GLY A 46 5.22 -3.56 -7.37
CA GLY A 46 4.86 -4.04 -8.69
C GLY A 46 3.37 -4.35 -8.83
N LYS A 47 3.02 -5.02 -9.93
CA LYS A 47 1.64 -5.31 -10.31
C LYS A 47 1.25 -6.72 -9.92
N TRP A 48 0.08 -6.85 -9.31
CA TRP A 48 -0.46 -8.09 -8.79
C TRP A 48 -1.88 -8.29 -9.27
N GLN A 49 -2.26 -9.54 -9.53
CA GLN A 49 -3.60 -9.87 -10.01
C GLN A 49 -4.13 -11.12 -9.32
N GLY A 50 -5.44 -11.13 -9.02
CA GLY A 50 -6.11 -12.29 -8.46
C GLY A 50 -7.60 -12.29 -8.73
N ARG A 51 -8.28 -13.35 -8.27
CA ARG A 51 -9.73 -13.49 -8.36
C ARG A 51 -10.27 -14.00 -7.04
N PHE A 52 -11.46 -13.51 -6.68
CA PHE A 52 -12.19 -13.96 -5.51
C PHE A 52 -13.69 -13.88 -5.76
N ASN A 53 -14.48 -14.50 -4.90
CA ASN A 53 -15.92 -14.32 -4.86
C ASN A 53 -16.26 -13.45 -3.65
N ASP A 54 -17.12 -12.46 -3.85
CA ASP A 54 -17.64 -11.67 -2.75
C ASP A 54 -18.64 -12.46 -1.89
N PRO A 55 -19.14 -11.93 -0.76
CA PRO A 55 -20.10 -12.61 0.09
C PRO A 55 -21.41 -13.06 -0.59
N ASP A 56 -21.82 -12.39 -1.66
CA ASP A 56 -22.99 -12.75 -2.46
C ASP A 56 -22.64 -13.74 -3.59
N GLY A 57 -21.39 -14.23 -3.66
CA GLY A 57 -20.92 -15.18 -4.65
C GLY A 57 -20.61 -14.58 -6.01
N ILE A 58 -20.54 -13.24 -6.11
CA ILE A 58 -20.16 -12.55 -7.35
C ILE A 58 -18.65 -12.64 -7.54
N SER A 59 -18.23 -13.22 -8.66
CA SER A 59 -16.82 -13.28 -9.02
C SER A 59 -16.28 -11.90 -9.35
N LYS A 60 -15.17 -11.53 -8.68
CA LYS A 60 -14.45 -10.27 -8.85
C LYS A 60 -12.99 -10.54 -9.19
N GLN A 61 -12.44 -9.75 -10.09
CA GLN A 61 -11.01 -9.70 -10.38
C GLN A 61 -10.43 -8.48 -9.68
N ILE A 62 -9.29 -8.64 -9.05
CA ILE A 62 -8.54 -7.57 -8.39
C ILE A 62 -7.17 -7.42 -9.06
N ASP A 63 -6.84 -6.20 -9.46
CA ASP A 63 -5.54 -5.79 -9.95
C ASP A 63 -4.98 -4.74 -8.97
N LEU A 64 -3.81 -5.03 -8.37
CA LEU A 64 -3.10 -4.10 -7.50
C LEU A 64 -1.86 -3.57 -8.21
N ASP A 65 -1.54 -2.31 -7.97
CA ASP A 65 -0.28 -1.69 -8.36
C ASP A 65 0.35 -1.05 -7.11
N ILE A 66 1.32 -1.75 -6.53
CA ILE A 66 2.05 -1.30 -5.33
C ILE A 66 3.24 -0.48 -5.81
N THR A 67 3.27 0.79 -5.41
CA THR A 67 4.26 1.76 -5.89
C THR A 67 5.48 1.86 -4.97
N GLU A 68 6.60 2.29 -5.55
CA GLU A 68 7.78 2.65 -4.75
C GLU A 68 7.46 3.81 -3.81
N PRO A 69 7.93 3.76 -2.54
CA PRO A 69 7.74 4.87 -1.62
C PRO A 69 8.55 6.09 -2.03
N GLU A 70 7.92 7.25 -2.04
CA GLU A 70 8.58 8.51 -2.37
C GLU A 70 9.40 9.04 -1.20
N VAL A 71 10.63 9.49 -1.48
CA VAL A 71 11.55 10.04 -0.47
C VAL A 71 11.03 11.36 0.10
N ASP A 72 10.40 12.18 -0.74
CA ASP A 72 9.95 13.53 -0.38
C ASP A 72 8.78 13.51 0.60
N ASP A 73 7.91 12.51 0.53
CA ASP A 73 6.81 12.32 1.48
C ASP A 73 7.31 12.05 2.90
N ASP A 74 8.42 11.35 3.05
CA ASP A 74 9.02 11.10 4.37
C ASP A 74 9.60 12.36 5.00
N ILE A 75 10.23 13.24 4.22
CA ILE A 75 10.83 14.49 4.70
C ILE A 75 9.74 15.48 5.12
N LEU A 76 8.71 15.65 4.28
CA LEU A 76 7.61 16.58 4.55
C LEU A 76 6.73 16.12 5.72
N ASN A 77 6.54 14.83 5.87
CA ASN A 77 5.71 14.25 6.93
C ASN A 77 6.44 14.13 8.28
N GLN A 78 7.78 14.08 8.30
CA GLN A 78 8.56 14.15 9.54
C GLN A 78 8.33 15.48 10.29
N SER A 79 8.08 16.57 9.56
CA SER A 79 7.84 17.88 10.17
C SER A 79 6.45 18.00 10.81
N LYS A 80 5.46 17.24 10.35
CA LYS A 80 4.05 17.36 10.76
C LYS A 80 3.62 16.45 11.91
N SER A 81 4.34 15.36 12.20
CA SER A 81 3.91 14.41 13.23
C SER A 81 4.92 14.23 14.36
N ARG A 82 4.95 15.19 15.29
CA ARG A 82 5.68 15.07 16.57
C ARG A 82 5.08 14.06 17.57
N GLY A 83 3.98 13.38 17.25
CA GLY A 83 3.19 12.63 18.23
C GLY A 83 3.12 11.10 18.12
N ARG A 84 3.33 10.49 16.95
CA ARG A 84 3.21 9.03 16.79
C ARG A 84 4.37 8.49 15.98
N ARG A 85 5.40 7.98 16.66
CA ARG A 85 6.52 7.22 16.08
C ARG A 85 6.05 5.80 15.69
N GLY A 86 5.18 5.69 14.67
CA GLY A 86 5.04 4.43 13.96
C GLY A 86 6.25 4.23 13.02
N ASN A 87 6.73 3.00 12.87
CA ASN A 87 7.80 2.71 11.92
C ASN A 87 7.26 2.88 10.49
N ARG A 88 7.50 4.05 9.89
CA ARG A 88 6.99 4.43 8.55
C ARG A 88 7.66 3.65 7.41
N SER A 89 8.81 3.02 7.67
CA SER A 89 9.47 2.18 6.69
C SER A 89 8.65 0.94 6.32
N LEU A 90 7.62 0.62 7.14
CA LEU A 90 6.71 -0.50 6.93
C LEU A 90 5.50 -0.14 6.07
N ASN A 91 5.21 1.14 5.86
CA ASN A 91 4.04 1.57 5.09
C ASN A 91 4.34 1.57 3.60
N PHE A 92 3.37 1.13 2.82
CA PHE A 92 3.38 1.19 1.37
C PHE A 92 2.05 1.72 0.83
N THR A 93 2.08 2.22 -0.39
CA THR A 93 0.91 2.79 -1.08
C THR A 93 0.80 2.22 -2.47
N GLY A 94 -0.36 2.46 -3.10
CA GLY A 94 -0.59 2.01 -4.45
C GLY A 94 -2.01 2.31 -4.91
N SER A 95 -2.43 1.60 -5.94
CA SER A 95 -3.80 1.63 -6.46
C SER A 95 -4.35 0.21 -6.60
N ALA A 96 -5.68 0.09 -6.49
CA ALA A 96 -6.39 -1.14 -6.71
C ALA A 96 -7.55 -0.91 -7.68
N VAL A 97 -7.70 -1.81 -8.64
CA VAL A 97 -8.84 -1.85 -9.55
C VAL A 97 -9.53 -3.18 -9.36
N ILE A 98 -10.82 -3.15 -9.00
CA ILE A 98 -11.63 -4.35 -8.79
C ILE A 98 -12.74 -4.35 -9.82
N THR A 99 -12.78 -5.38 -10.66
CA THR A 99 -13.73 -5.50 -11.77
C THR A 99 -14.64 -6.70 -11.57
N SER A 100 -15.93 -6.51 -11.80
CA SER A 100 -16.96 -7.55 -11.74
C SER A 100 -18.00 -7.33 -12.84
N ARG A 101 -18.99 -8.21 -12.92
CA ARG A 101 -20.17 -8.02 -13.79
C ARG A 101 -21.02 -6.78 -13.42
N LEU A 102 -20.87 -6.27 -12.20
CA LEU A 102 -21.59 -5.09 -11.71
C LEU A 102 -20.89 -3.78 -12.08
N GLY A 103 -19.61 -3.81 -12.42
CA GLY A 103 -18.81 -2.63 -12.76
C GLY A 103 -17.37 -2.71 -12.28
N THR A 104 -16.73 -1.54 -12.21
CA THR A 104 -15.33 -1.39 -11.81
C THR A 104 -15.23 -0.42 -10.64
N GLU A 105 -14.54 -0.84 -9.59
CA GLU A 105 -14.20 -0.05 -8.40
C GLU A 105 -12.74 0.37 -8.48
N LYS A 106 -12.46 1.67 -8.27
CA LYS A 106 -11.09 2.20 -8.21
C LYS A 106 -10.80 2.68 -6.81
N ASN A 107 -9.72 2.15 -6.23
CA ASN A 107 -9.33 2.45 -4.87
C ASN A 107 -7.87 2.91 -4.83
N ARG A 108 -7.58 3.86 -3.92
CA ARG A 108 -6.23 4.08 -3.42
C ARG A 108 -5.91 3.00 -2.39
N LEU A 109 -4.69 2.52 -2.42
CA LEU A 109 -4.20 1.48 -1.54
C LEU A 109 -3.30 2.07 -0.47
N GLU A 110 -3.54 1.73 0.79
CA GLU A 110 -2.65 2.04 1.90
C GLU A 110 -2.38 0.74 2.67
N GLY A 111 -1.12 0.31 2.70
CA GLY A 111 -0.73 -0.94 3.31
C GLY A 111 0.37 -0.77 4.34
N LYS A 112 0.51 -1.77 5.21
CA LYS A 112 1.54 -1.84 6.22
C LYS A 112 2.06 -3.26 6.36
N LEU A 113 3.39 -3.42 6.41
CA LEU A 113 4.05 -4.66 6.79
C LEU A 113 4.15 -4.78 8.32
N ALA A 114 4.17 -6.01 8.82
CA ALA A 114 4.38 -6.27 10.25
C ALA A 114 5.83 -5.96 10.67
N THR A 115 6.79 -6.36 9.85
CA THR A 115 8.23 -6.13 10.08
C THR A 115 8.93 -5.74 8.77
N PRO A 116 10.07 -5.01 8.82
CA PRO A 116 10.80 -4.60 7.60
C PRO A 116 11.31 -5.77 6.77
N GLU A 117 11.71 -6.84 7.42
CA GLU A 117 12.31 -8.04 6.83
C GLU A 117 11.27 -9.15 6.65
N GLY A 118 10.05 -8.94 7.20
CA GLY A 118 8.99 -9.93 7.20
C GLY A 118 8.15 -9.89 5.93
N HIS A 119 7.59 -11.05 5.64
CA HIS A 119 6.67 -11.22 4.53
C HIS A 119 5.19 -11.08 4.96
N GLU A 120 4.96 -10.63 6.21
CA GLU A 120 3.61 -10.46 6.77
C GLU A 120 3.07 -9.06 6.46
N ILE A 121 1.87 -9.01 5.91
CA ILE A 121 1.12 -7.79 5.66
C ILE A 121 0.17 -7.59 6.85
N ALA A 122 0.44 -6.56 7.67
CA ALA A 122 -0.33 -6.27 8.87
C ALA A 122 -1.71 -5.64 8.57
N GLY A 123 -1.92 -5.17 7.35
CA GLY A 123 -3.20 -4.62 6.88
C GLY A 123 -3.05 -3.92 5.54
N LEU A 124 -4.17 -3.87 4.81
CA LEU A 124 -4.24 -3.26 3.48
C LEU A 124 -5.62 -2.62 3.30
N ASN A 125 -5.67 -1.29 3.41
CA ASN A 125 -6.90 -0.49 3.27
C ASN A 125 -7.18 -0.14 1.82
N PHE A 126 -8.43 -0.27 1.40
CA PHE A 126 -8.93 0.11 0.08
C PHE A 126 -9.80 1.36 0.22
N ILE A 127 -9.25 2.51 -0.15
CA ILE A 127 -9.91 3.80 -0.02
C ILE A 127 -10.48 4.18 -1.39
N PRO A 128 -11.80 4.29 -1.54
CA PRO A 128 -12.41 4.68 -2.81
C PRO A 128 -11.86 6.00 -3.33
N VAL A 129 -11.44 6.04 -4.60
CA VAL A 129 -10.98 7.28 -5.24
C VAL A 129 -12.15 8.26 -5.40
N ASN A 130 -13.35 7.73 -5.68
CA ASN A 130 -14.58 8.50 -5.77
C ASN A 130 -15.72 7.72 -5.12
N GLU A 131 -16.22 8.20 -3.98
CA GLU A 131 -17.32 7.55 -3.26
C GLU A 131 -18.61 7.47 -4.08
N LYS A 132 -18.82 8.40 -5.04
CA LYS A 132 -20.00 8.40 -5.90
C LYS A 132 -19.97 7.31 -6.97
N GLU A 133 -18.79 6.78 -7.28
CA GLU A 133 -18.57 5.70 -8.26
C GLU A 133 -18.58 4.31 -7.62
N GLN A 134 -18.76 4.20 -6.30
CA GLN A 134 -18.91 2.91 -5.64
C GLN A 134 -20.13 2.15 -6.16
N ILE A 135 -19.97 0.85 -6.38
CA ILE A 135 -21.06 -0.01 -6.83
C ILE A 135 -22.05 -0.18 -5.68
N ARG A 136 -23.29 0.23 -5.91
CA ARG A 136 -24.38 0.15 -4.93
C ARG A 136 -25.00 -1.26 -4.91
N GLU A 137 -25.69 -1.56 -3.81
CA GLU A 137 -26.32 -2.86 -3.55
C GLU A 137 -25.34 -4.03 -3.74
N SER A 138 -24.07 -3.81 -3.33
CA SER A 138 -22.96 -4.73 -3.52
C SER A 138 -21.97 -4.67 -2.37
N PHE A 139 -21.24 -5.76 -2.18
CA PHE A 139 -20.06 -5.79 -1.30
C PHE A 139 -18.85 -5.19 -2.01
N ASN A 140 -18.28 -4.15 -1.45
CA ASN A 140 -17.05 -3.52 -1.91
C ASN A 140 -15.91 -3.88 -0.95
N VAL A 141 -14.70 -4.11 -1.47
CA VAL A 141 -13.53 -4.41 -0.62
C VAL A 141 -13.16 -3.14 0.15
N ALA A 142 -13.01 -3.27 1.47
CA ALA A 142 -12.68 -2.16 2.36
C ALA A 142 -11.29 -2.30 2.97
N ASP A 143 -10.93 -3.52 3.40
CA ASP A 143 -9.74 -3.79 4.17
C ASP A 143 -9.30 -5.24 4.00
N THR A 144 -8.20 -5.65 4.66
CA THR A 144 -7.81 -7.03 4.84
C THR A 144 -7.64 -7.35 6.33
N GLU A 145 -7.78 -8.63 6.69
CA GLU A 145 -7.31 -9.09 7.99
C GLU A 145 -5.79 -8.95 8.14
N PRO A 146 -5.28 -8.81 9.39
CA PRO A 146 -3.88 -8.49 9.66
C PRO A 146 -2.91 -9.68 9.53
N ASP A 147 -3.28 -10.75 8.85
CA ASP A 147 -2.49 -11.97 8.65
C ASP A 147 -2.17 -12.25 7.18
N GLY A 148 -2.11 -11.20 6.36
CA GLY A 148 -1.69 -11.29 4.97
C GLY A 148 -0.26 -11.79 4.84
N LEU A 149 0.01 -12.65 3.84
CA LEU A 149 1.34 -13.25 3.63
C LEU A 149 1.81 -12.98 2.19
N TRP A 150 3.01 -12.40 2.10
CA TRP A 150 3.70 -12.22 0.83
C TRP A 150 4.87 -13.20 0.72
N GLN A 151 4.91 -14.02 -0.33
CA GLN A 151 5.98 -14.98 -0.59
C GLN A 151 6.32 -15.01 -2.09
N GLY A 152 7.50 -14.50 -2.44
CA GLY A 152 7.96 -14.47 -3.82
C GLY A 152 6.98 -13.72 -4.73
N ASP A 153 6.39 -14.44 -5.68
CA ASP A 153 5.46 -13.90 -6.66
C ASP A 153 3.98 -14.12 -6.28
N SER A 154 3.70 -14.38 -5.01
CA SER A 154 2.32 -14.52 -4.51
C SER A 154 2.07 -13.71 -3.25
N ILE A 155 0.85 -13.16 -3.13
CA ILE A 155 0.32 -12.50 -1.94
C ILE A 155 -0.98 -13.20 -1.56
N GLN A 156 -1.08 -13.69 -0.32
CA GLN A 156 -2.29 -14.28 0.23
C GLN A 156 -2.93 -13.30 1.20
N LEU A 157 -4.20 -12.99 1.00
CA LEU A 157 -4.96 -12.03 1.81
C LEU A 157 -6.33 -12.61 2.16
N LYS A 158 -6.92 -12.11 3.24
CA LYS A 158 -8.33 -12.28 3.57
C LYS A 158 -9.00 -10.91 3.49
N LEU A 159 -9.83 -10.74 2.48
CA LEU A 159 -10.53 -9.50 2.20
C LEU A 159 -11.69 -9.29 3.16
N VAL A 160 -11.87 -8.07 3.62
CA VAL A 160 -12.98 -7.58 4.43
C VAL A 160 -13.84 -6.64 3.59
N PHE A 161 -15.17 -6.71 3.74
CA PHE A 161 -16.09 -6.01 2.85
C PHE A 161 -16.96 -5.00 3.59
N ASN A 162 -17.27 -3.91 2.90
CA ASN A 162 -18.38 -3.02 3.20
C ASN A 162 -19.53 -3.28 2.23
N TYR A 163 -20.75 -3.40 2.74
CA TYR A 163 -21.93 -3.42 1.89
C TYR A 163 -22.42 -1.98 1.63
N ILE A 164 -22.52 -1.59 0.37
CA ILE A 164 -23.00 -0.27 -0.02
C ILE A 164 -24.48 -0.38 -0.38
N THR A 165 -25.32 0.32 0.35
CA THR A 165 -26.77 0.33 0.11
C THR A 165 -27.15 1.11 -1.14
N LYS A 166 -28.42 1.02 -1.52
CA LYS A 166 -29.03 1.81 -2.61
C LYS A 166 -28.86 3.32 -2.40
N THR A 167 -28.90 3.79 -1.15
CA THR A 167 -28.74 5.20 -0.79
C THR A 167 -27.28 5.64 -0.72
N GLY A 168 -26.32 4.71 -0.79
CA GLY A 168 -24.90 4.98 -0.69
C GLY A 168 -24.34 4.89 0.74
N SER A 169 -25.15 4.46 1.72
CA SER A 169 -24.63 4.21 3.08
C SER A 169 -23.82 2.93 3.11
N ALA A 170 -22.66 2.97 3.79
CA ALA A 170 -21.77 1.82 3.96
C ALA A 170 -22.03 1.11 5.30
N PHE A 171 -22.10 -0.21 5.29
CA PHE A 171 -22.17 -1.06 6.49
C PHE A 171 -20.98 -1.99 6.53
N SER A 172 -20.11 -1.83 7.53
CA SER A 172 -18.89 -2.63 7.71
C SER A 172 -19.02 -3.70 8.78
N SER A 173 -19.95 -3.53 9.73
CA SER A 173 -20.26 -4.53 10.73
C SER A 173 -21.69 -4.33 11.25
N SER A 174 -22.48 -5.37 11.22
CA SER A 174 -23.79 -5.39 11.86
C SER A 174 -23.91 -6.69 12.63
N GLY A 175 -24.93 -6.85 13.49
CA GLY A 175 -25.25 -8.13 14.11
C GLY A 175 -25.68 -9.23 13.11
N ASP A 176 -25.75 -8.89 11.82
CA ASP A 176 -26.05 -9.82 10.74
C ASP A 176 -24.77 -10.52 10.26
N ALA A 177 -24.73 -11.84 10.38
CA ALA A 177 -23.61 -12.69 9.97
C ALA A 177 -23.21 -12.52 8.48
N ARG A 178 -24.11 -12.01 7.63
CA ARG A 178 -23.84 -11.71 6.24
C ARG A 178 -22.74 -10.68 6.06
N PHE A 179 -22.61 -9.71 6.97
CA PHE A 179 -21.61 -8.65 6.90
C PHE A 179 -20.26 -9.01 7.52
N HIS A 180 -20.15 -10.18 8.18
CA HIS A 180 -18.90 -10.67 8.76
C HIS A 180 -18.14 -11.68 7.87
N LYS A 181 -18.53 -11.82 6.62
CA LYS A 181 -17.87 -12.74 5.70
C LYS A 181 -16.57 -12.17 5.18
N HIS A 182 -15.54 -13.02 5.20
CA HIS A 182 -14.23 -12.76 4.63
C HIS A 182 -14.08 -13.60 3.36
N ALA A 183 -13.36 -13.09 2.37
CA ALA A 183 -13.01 -13.86 1.18
C ALA A 183 -11.49 -14.02 1.09
N PRO A 184 -10.97 -15.25 1.05
CA PRO A 184 -9.56 -15.46 0.76
C PRO A 184 -9.29 -15.12 -0.71
N VAL A 185 -8.12 -14.48 -0.94
CA VAL A 185 -7.62 -14.22 -2.28
C VAL A 185 -6.13 -14.51 -2.33
N THR A 186 -5.69 -15.12 -3.41
CA THR A 186 -4.27 -15.21 -3.75
C THR A 186 -4.03 -14.35 -4.98
N LEU A 187 -3.11 -13.41 -4.83
CA LEU A 187 -2.64 -12.55 -5.90
C LEU A 187 -1.33 -13.09 -6.42
N TYR A 188 -1.15 -13.03 -7.72
CA TYR A 188 0.08 -13.42 -8.39
C TYR A 188 0.68 -12.20 -9.08
N ARG A 189 2.00 -12.15 -9.13
CA ARG A 189 2.71 -11.10 -9.83
C ARG A 189 2.33 -11.13 -11.31
N LYS A 190 1.94 -9.98 -11.82
CA LYS A 190 1.69 -9.81 -13.25
C LYS A 190 3.03 -9.56 -13.93
N ASN A 191 3.51 -10.53 -14.69
CA ASN A 191 4.71 -10.35 -15.51
C ASN A 191 4.50 -9.18 -16.47
N PRO A 192 5.54 -8.34 -16.67
CA PRO A 192 5.48 -7.19 -17.57
C PRO A 192 5.21 -7.57 -19.02
#